data_44db3f29f0e7cddf8f258b3f32194c35
#
_entry.id   44db3f29f0e7cddf8f258b3f32194c35
#
_cell.length_a   1.000
_cell.length_b   1.000
_cell.length_c   1.000
_cell.angle_alpha   90.00
_cell.angle_beta   90.00
_cell.angle_gamma   90.00
#
_symmetry.space_group_name_H-M   'P 1'
#
loop_
_entity.id
_entity.type
_entity.pdbx_description
1 polymer ?
#
loop_
_entity_poly.entity_id
_entity_poly.type
_entity_poly.pdbx_seq_one_letter_code
_entity_poly.pdbx_strand_id
1 'polypeptide(L)'
;MKAKIETKYGTMLVEFFNEDAPKTVQNFIGLAKQGFYKGLSFHRVLPGFVIQGGCPQGTGAGGPGYNIDCELEGNNQYHDEGILSMAHAGPNTGGSQ
;
A
#
# COMPACT_ATOMS: atom_id res chain seq x y z
N MET A 1 4.25 -12.83 -8.28
CA MET A 1 5.17 -11.68 -8.29
C MET A 1 5.38 -11.19 -6.87
N LYS A 2 6.56 -10.71 -6.56
CA LYS A 2 6.94 -10.28 -5.21
C LYS A 2 7.59 -8.92 -5.26
N ALA A 3 7.55 -8.21 -4.14
CA ALA A 3 8.25 -6.95 -3.97
C ALA A 3 9.06 -6.95 -2.67
N LYS A 4 9.99 -6.01 -2.58
CA LYS A 4 10.75 -5.74 -1.36
C LYS A 4 10.46 -4.32 -0.89
N ILE A 5 10.17 -4.18 0.38
CA ILE A 5 10.09 -2.86 1.02
C ILE A 5 11.35 -2.73 1.89
N GLU A 6 12.29 -1.94 1.43
CA GLU A 6 13.57 -1.74 2.11
C GLU A 6 13.50 -0.51 3.01
N THR A 7 13.81 -0.68 4.28
CA THR A 7 13.83 0.38 5.27
C THR A 7 15.16 0.38 6.00
N LYS A 8 15.44 1.44 6.73
CA LYS A 8 16.66 1.49 7.56
C LYS A 8 16.67 0.45 8.68
N TYR A 9 15.54 -0.17 8.97
CA TYR A 9 15.41 -1.21 9.99
C TYR A 9 15.40 -2.62 9.43
N GLY A 10 15.43 -2.77 8.12
CA GLY A 10 15.43 -4.07 7.46
C GLY A 10 14.56 -4.10 6.22
N THR A 11 14.47 -5.26 5.61
CA THR A 11 13.73 -5.50 4.37
C THR A 11 12.54 -6.39 4.64
N MET A 12 11.37 -5.99 4.14
CA MET A 12 10.16 -6.79 4.16
C MET A 12 9.90 -7.35 2.76
N LEU A 13 9.59 -8.65 2.68
CA LEU A 13 9.18 -9.28 1.42
C LEU A 13 7.66 -9.29 1.34
N VAL A 14 7.15 -8.87 0.20
CA VAL A 14 5.71 -8.79 -0.07
C VAL A 14 5.34 -9.75 -1.19
N GLU A 15 4.33 -10.55 -0.93
CA GLU A 15 3.68 -11.40 -1.92
C GLU A 15 2.31 -10.82 -2.24
N PHE A 16 1.91 -10.81 -3.52
CA PHE A 16 0.70 -10.14 -3.95
C PHE A 16 -0.46 -11.10 -4.16
N PHE A 17 -1.65 -10.68 -3.74
CA PHE A 17 -2.90 -11.39 -4.04
C PHE A 17 -3.44 -10.92 -5.40
N ASN A 18 -2.78 -11.30 -6.48
CA ASN A 18 -3.10 -10.84 -7.84
C ASN A 18 -4.53 -11.19 -8.27
N GLU A 19 -5.05 -12.31 -7.81
CA GLU A 19 -6.38 -12.76 -8.18
C GLU A 19 -7.48 -11.99 -7.45
N ASP A 20 -7.21 -11.60 -6.20
CA ASP A 20 -8.18 -10.91 -5.35
C ASP A 20 -8.23 -9.41 -5.63
N ALA A 21 -7.09 -8.81 -5.95
CA ALA A 21 -6.97 -7.37 -6.12
C ALA A 21 -6.04 -7.01 -7.28
N PRO A 22 -6.38 -7.40 -8.52
CA PRO A 22 -5.48 -7.23 -9.66
C PRO A 22 -5.14 -5.78 -9.97
N LYS A 23 -6.11 -4.88 -9.87
CA LYS A 23 -5.88 -3.45 -10.16
C LYS A 23 -5.07 -2.77 -9.06
N THR A 24 -5.33 -3.13 -7.82
CA THR A 24 -4.57 -2.63 -6.66
C THR A 24 -3.11 -3.06 -6.75
N VAL A 25 -2.86 -4.32 -7.07
CA VAL A 25 -1.51 -4.85 -7.24
C VAL A 25 -0.80 -4.18 -8.41
N GLN A 26 -1.45 -4.03 -9.55
CA GLN A 26 -0.86 -3.37 -10.72
C GLN A 26 -0.52 -1.91 -10.42
N ASN A 27 -1.38 -1.21 -9.68
CA ASN A 27 -1.13 0.17 -9.27
C ASN A 27 0.12 0.26 -8.39
N PHE A 28 0.22 -0.59 -7.38
CA PHE A 28 1.39 -0.62 -6.49
C PHE A 28 2.68 -0.90 -7.26
N ILE A 29 2.67 -1.92 -8.11
CA ILE A 29 3.84 -2.29 -8.92
C ILE A 29 4.23 -1.16 -9.87
N GLY A 30 3.26 -0.53 -10.52
CA GLY A 30 3.51 0.58 -11.43
C GLY A 30 4.16 1.76 -10.72
N LEU A 31 3.64 2.14 -9.56
CA LEU A 31 4.22 3.22 -8.76
C LEU A 31 5.62 2.86 -8.27
N ALA A 32 5.84 1.63 -7.84
CA ALA A 32 7.16 1.17 -7.40
C ALA A 32 8.19 1.23 -8.53
N LYS A 33 7.82 0.84 -9.75
CA LYS A 33 8.69 0.90 -10.92
C LYS A 33 9.04 2.32 -11.34
N GLN A 34 8.17 3.28 -11.07
CA GLN A 34 8.42 4.69 -11.33
C GLN A 34 9.30 5.35 -10.25
N GLY A 35 9.64 4.63 -9.19
CA GLY A 35 10.37 5.19 -8.07
C GLY A 35 9.53 6.05 -7.13
N PHE A 36 8.21 5.95 -7.22
CA PHE A 36 7.28 6.78 -6.45
C PHE A 36 7.50 6.66 -4.94
N TYR A 37 7.76 5.45 -4.47
CA TYR A 37 7.90 5.18 -3.03
C TYR A 37 9.29 5.46 -2.47
N LYS A 38 10.26 5.76 -3.32
CA LYS A 38 11.63 5.98 -2.89
C LYS A 38 11.72 7.23 -2.00
N GLY A 39 12.32 7.08 -0.84
CA GLY A 39 12.51 8.20 0.10
C GLY A 39 11.28 8.58 0.91
N LEU A 40 10.17 7.88 0.75
CA LEU A 40 8.98 8.14 1.54
C LEU A 40 9.10 7.54 2.95
N SER A 41 8.38 8.10 3.90
CA SER A 41 8.39 7.64 5.28
C SER A 41 7.08 6.96 5.66
N PHE A 42 7.10 6.19 6.74
CA PHE A 42 5.88 5.77 7.42
C PHE A 42 5.42 6.92 8.29
N HIS A 43 4.57 7.76 7.74
CA HIS A 43 4.13 9.00 8.39
C HIS A 43 3.16 8.77 9.55
N ARG A 44 2.61 7.57 9.67
CA ARG A 44 1.67 7.22 10.73
C ARG A 44 2.05 5.86 11.30
N VAL A 45 2.40 5.83 12.58
CA VAL A 45 2.79 4.61 13.29
C VAL A 45 1.93 4.50 14.54
N LEU A 46 1.09 3.48 14.61
CA LEU A 46 0.20 3.20 15.74
C LEU A 46 0.57 1.85 16.35
N PRO A 47 1.28 1.84 17.49
CA PRO A 47 1.67 0.59 18.14
C PRO A 47 0.46 -0.31 18.43
N GLY A 48 0.60 -1.59 18.13
CA GLY A 48 -0.47 -2.57 18.31
C GLY A 48 -1.57 -2.49 17.25
N PHE A 49 -1.42 -1.67 16.21
CA PHE A 49 -2.41 -1.55 15.15
C PHE A 49 -1.76 -1.60 13.76
N VAL A 50 -1.25 -0.50 13.25
CA VAL A 50 -0.68 -0.42 11.89
C VAL A 50 0.48 0.55 11.82
N ILE A 51 1.28 0.41 10.75
CA ILE A 51 2.11 1.48 10.23
C ILE A 51 1.60 1.83 8.83
N GLN A 52 1.57 3.09 8.49
CA GLN A 52 1.04 3.58 7.22
C GLN A 52 2.06 4.47 6.52
N GLY A 53 2.26 4.22 5.24
CA GLY A 53 3.20 4.98 4.41
C GLY A 53 2.68 5.16 3.01
N GLY A 54 3.54 5.67 2.10
CA GLY A 54 3.19 5.85 0.70
C GLY A 54 2.59 7.20 0.36
N CYS A 55 2.53 8.14 1.31
CA CYS A 55 2.12 9.51 1.03
C CYS A 55 3.33 10.32 0.56
N PRO A 56 3.31 10.91 -0.66
CA PRO A 56 4.47 11.65 -1.17
C PRO A 56 4.82 12.88 -0.34
N GLN A 57 3.85 13.45 0.37
CA GLN A 57 4.06 14.63 1.22
C GLN A 57 4.34 14.25 2.69
N GLY A 58 4.19 12.99 3.05
CA GLY A 58 4.39 12.54 4.44
C GLY A 58 3.32 13.01 5.42
N THR A 59 2.17 13.47 4.95
CA THR A 59 1.10 14.05 5.77
C THR A 59 -0.14 13.18 5.89
N GLY A 60 -0.27 12.19 5.02
CA GLY A 60 -1.48 11.38 4.90
C GLY A 60 -2.49 11.92 3.89
N ALA A 61 -2.30 13.15 3.42
CA ALA A 61 -3.22 13.80 2.48
C ALA A 61 -2.83 13.62 1.02
N GLY A 62 -1.61 13.16 0.73
CA GLY A 62 -1.10 13.04 -0.63
C GLY A 62 -1.35 11.67 -1.24
N GLY A 63 -1.22 11.60 -2.56
CA GLY A 63 -1.38 10.37 -3.33
C GLY A 63 -0.80 10.53 -4.73
N PRO A 64 -1.08 9.59 -5.62
CA PRO A 64 -0.50 9.57 -6.96
C PRO A 64 -1.17 10.53 -7.96
N GLY A 65 -2.20 11.26 -7.54
CA GLY A 65 -2.96 12.15 -8.38
C GLY A 65 -4.22 11.53 -8.97
N TYR A 66 -4.58 10.33 -8.56
CA TYR A 66 -5.77 9.61 -8.99
C TYR A 66 -6.22 8.66 -7.88
N ASN A 67 -7.43 8.14 -8.00
CA ASN A 67 -7.96 7.13 -7.09
C ASN A 67 -8.16 5.80 -7.84
N ILE A 68 -8.15 4.71 -7.10
CA ILE A 68 -8.46 3.38 -7.60
C ILE A 68 -9.69 2.82 -6.89
N ASP A 69 -10.40 1.94 -7.59
CA ASP A 69 -11.60 1.31 -7.06
C ASP A 69 -11.26 0.29 -5.97
N CYS A 70 -12.18 0.10 -5.04
CA CYS A 70 -12.07 -0.98 -4.07
C CYS A 70 -12.19 -2.34 -4.75
N GLU A 71 -11.36 -3.28 -4.32
CA GLU A 71 -11.41 -4.67 -4.77
C GLU A 71 -11.60 -5.54 -3.53
N LEU A 72 -12.85 -5.87 -3.23
CA LEU A 72 -13.27 -6.47 -1.96
C LEU A 72 -13.67 -7.95 -2.08
N GLU A 73 -13.55 -8.53 -3.27
CA GLU A 73 -13.90 -9.92 -3.53
C GLU A 73 -12.68 -10.82 -3.37
N GLY A 74 -12.91 -12.12 -3.16
CA GLY A 74 -11.86 -13.12 -3.02
C GLY A 74 -11.70 -13.65 -1.61
N ASN A 75 -10.76 -14.57 -1.44
CA ASN A 75 -10.60 -15.33 -0.20
C ASN A 75 -9.63 -14.71 0.79
N ASN A 76 -8.89 -13.67 0.40
CA ASN A 76 -7.85 -13.05 1.21
C ASN A 76 -8.26 -11.66 1.73
N GLN A 77 -9.55 -11.40 1.83
CA GLN A 77 -10.11 -10.11 2.27
C GLN A 77 -10.22 -10.05 3.80
N TYR A 78 -9.09 -10.18 4.48
CA TYR A 78 -9.04 -10.06 5.94
C TYR A 78 -7.76 -9.32 6.35
N HIS A 79 -7.82 -8.69 7.51
CA HIS A 79 -6.70 -7.93 8.06
C HIS A 79 -6.13 -8.68 9.26
N ASP A 80 -4.95 -9.25 9.08
CA ASP A 80 -4.25 -9.99 10.10
C ASP A 80 -2.79 -9.53 10.13
N GLU A 81 -2.02 -10.04 11.08
CA GLU A 81 -0.60 -9.73 11.14
C GLU A 81 0.10 -10.09 9.84
N GLY A 82 0.94 -9.19 9.34
CA GLY A 82 1.69 -9.40 8.12
C GLY A 82 0.91 -9.11 6.84
N ILE A 83 -0.28 -8.54 6.92
CA ILE A 83 -1.07 -8.17 5.74
C ILE A 83 -0.80 -6.72 5.35
N LEU A 84 -0.57 -6.52 4.05
CA LEU A 84 -0.45 -5.20 3.43
C LEU A 84 -1.82 -4.80 2.88
N SER A 85 -2.35 -3.69 3.36
CA SER A 85 -3.69 -3.23 3.00
C SER A 85 -3.65 -1.80 2.51
N MET A 86 -4.50 -1.48 1.54
CA MET A 86 -4.61 -0.13 1.01
C MET A 86 -5.38 0.78 1.97
N ALA A 87 -4.81 1.95 2.25
CA ALA A 87 -5.52 2.99 2.99
C ALA A 87 -6.47 3.75 2.05
N HIS A 88 -7.62 4.15 2.57
CA HIS A 88 -8.57 4.97 1.82
C HIS A 88 -9.40 5.83 2.77
N ALA A 89 -9.96 6.92 2.26
CA ALA A 89 -10.79 7.85 3.02
C ALA A 89 -12.30 7.58 2.85
N GLY A 90 -12.64 6.53 2.14
CA GLY A 90 -14.00 6.11 1.84
C GLY A 90 -13.99 5.17 0.64
N PRO A 91 -15.15 4.73 0.14
CA PRO A 91 -15.21 3.83 -1.02
C PRO A 91 -14.52 4.45 -2.23
N ASN A 92 -13.71 3.65 -2.93
CA ASN A 92 -13.04 4.01 -4.18
C ASN A 92 -12.15 5.26 -4.08
N THR A 93 -11.47 5.44 -2.94
CA THR A 93 -10.53 6.56 -2.72
C THR A 93 -9.10 6.09 -2.47
N GLY A 94 -8.79 4.84 -2.71
CA GLY A 94 -7.43 4.32 -2.62
C GLY A 94 -6.50 4.98 -3.63
N GLY A 95 -5.22 5.05 -3.31
CA GLY A 95 -4.20 5.63 -4.17
C GLY A 95 -2.86 4.95 -3.96
N SER A 96 -1.95 5.61 -3.24
CA SER A 96 -0.59 5.11 -3.02
C SER A 96 -0.32 4.65 -1.58
N GLN A 97 -1.16 5.01 -0.65
CA GLN A 97 -0.96 4.70 0.76
C GLN A 97 -1.47 3.32 1.13
#